data_9801ab54be1605348b3f19b14e468a11
#
_entry.id   9801ab54be1605348b3f19b14e468a11
#
_cell.length_a   1.000
_cell.length_b   1.000
_cell.length_c   1.000
_cell.angle_alpha   90.00
_cell.angle_beta   90.00
_cell.angle_gamma   90.00
#
_symmetry.space_group_name_H-M   'P 1'
#
loop_
_entity.id
_entity.type
_entity.pdbx_description
1 polymer ?
#
loop_
_entity_poly.entity_id
_entity_poly.type
_entity_poly.pdbx_seq_one_letter_code
_entity_poly.pdbx_strand_id
1 'polypeptide(L)'
;MLIQSIAFYCFYQQMQTSLTLFALTNVDGTFRILGHRIVTFSAAQFQALDPLFIILLSSPMARIYNVLSRRNRDVSLPTKFAIGFGFVVVAFFIWWGGTHLAGGNLTSAWFMAGGYLALAMAEVLIGGLGLAVVAKYAPASLNGIMVGAYYLTVGAGMYLGSEIASKASSTAMSQAAQSQHYENLFGILCLCALALALLTLFLARKLNRMEKRISGKNVSNTEILSIR
;
A
#
# COMPACT_ATOMS: atom_id res chain seq x y z
N MET A 1 0.56 4.05 14.24
CA MET A 1 1.45 3.76 13.12
C MET A 1 1.83 2.29 13.02
N LEU A 2 2.33 1.61 14.09
CA LEU A 2 2.64 0.17 14.02
C LEU A 2 1.46 -0.70 13.58
N ILE A 3 0.27 -0.46 14.13
CA ILE A 3 -0.97 -1.18 13.73
C ILE A 3 -1.31 -0.93 12.25
N GLN A 4 -1.10 0.30 11.76
CA GLN A 4 -1.30 0.63 10.35
C GLN A 4 -0.27 -0.07 9.44
N SER A 5 0.96 -0.26 9.92
CA SER A 5 1.96 -1.05 9.20
C SER A 5 1.56 -2.52 9.11
N ILE A 6 1.05 -3.13 10.20
CA ILE A 6 0.50 -4.50 10.16
C ILE A 6 -0.59 -4.61 9.08
N ALA A 7 -1.55 -3.68 9.09
CA ALA A 7 -2.63 -3.67 8.11
C ALA A 7 -2.11 -3.52 6.66
N PHE A 8 -1.14 -2.62 6.43
CA PHE A 8 -0.54 -2.44 5.11
C PHE A 8 0.15 -3.71 4.63
N TYR A 9 0.99 -4.34 5.46
CA TYR A 9 1.72 -5.54 5.07
C TYR A 9 0.81 -6.76 4.92
N CYS A 10 -0.36 -6.77 5.55
CA CYS A 10 -1.40 -7.77 5.28
C CYS A 10 -1.94 -7.66 3.84
N PHE A 11 -2.20 -6.44 3.34
CA PHE A 11 -2.57 -6.21 1.94
C PHE A 11 -1.41 -6.47 0.98
N TYR A 12 -0.21 -6.03 1.34
CA TYR A 12 1.00 -6.22 0.54
C TYR A 12 1.30 -7.70 0.29
N GLN A 13 1.08 -8.55 1.30
CA GLN A 13 1.28 -10.00 1.19
C GLN A 13 0.38 -10.64 0.12
N GLN A 14 -0.77 -10.05 -0.22
CA GLN A 14 -1.62 -10.58 -1.29
C GLN A 14 -0.92 -10.60 -2.65
N MET A 15 0.05 -9.71 -2.88
CA MET A 15 0.86 -9.68 -4.09
C MET A 15 1.65 -10.99 -4.28
N GLN A 16 2.24 -11.52 -3.21
CA GLN A 16 3.05 -12.73 -3.26
C GLN A 16 2.24 -14.02 -3.15
N THR A 17 0.99 -13.92 -2.76
CA THR A 17 0.11 -15.07 -2.52
C THR A 17 -1.08 -15.09 -3.48
N SER A 18 -2.19 -14.46 -3.13
CA SER A 18 -3.44 -14.50 -3.90
C SER A 18 -3.28 -14.01 -5.34
N LEU A 19 -2.54 -12.90 -5.56
CA LEU A 19 -2.33 -12.37 -6.91
C LEU A 19 -1.44 -13.25 -7.77
N THR A 20 -0.46 -13.92 -7.18
CA THR A 20 0.37 -14.90 -7.92
C THR A 20 -0.46 -16.10 -8.38
N LEU A 21 -1.30 -16.65 -7.48
CA LEU A 21 -2.21 -17.74 -7.81
C LEU A 21 -3.25 -17.31 -8.85
N PHE A 22 -3.81 -16.12 -8.69
CA PHE A 22 -4.72 -15.51 -9.67
C PHE A 22 -4.05 -15.33 -11.04
N ALA A 23 -2.79 -14.87 -11.07
CA ALA A 23 -2.04 -14.70 -12.31
C ALA A 23 -1.74 -16.03 -13.02
N LEU A 24 -1.58 -17.12 -12.27
CA LEU A 24 -1.35 -18.47 -12.83
C LEU A 24 -2.58 -19.01 -13.55
N THR A 25 -3.78 -18.72 -13.06
CA THR A 25 -5.01 -19.42 -13.49
C THR A 25 -6.00 -18.52 -14.25
N ASN A 26 -6.02 -17.22 -13.95
CA ASN A 26 -7.09 -16.33 -14.39
C ASN A 26 -6.59 -15.08 -15.15
N VAL A 27 -5.30 -14.99 -15.50
CA VAL A 27 -4.74 -13.84 -16.23
C VAL A 27 -4.17 -14.26 -17.57
N ASP A 28 -4.57 -13.55 -18.65
CA ASP A 28 -3.82 -13.57 -19.92
C ASP A 28 -2.57 -12.70 -19.72
N GLY A 29 -1.42 -13.34 -19.50
CA GLY A 29 -0.15 -12.67 -19.28
C GLY A 29 0.35 -11.86 -20.47
N THR A 30 -0.40 -11.80 -21.58
CA THR A 30 0.01 -11.13 -22.81
C THR A 30 -0.39 -9.66 -22.81
N PHE A 31 0.59 -8.78 -22.84
CA PHE A 31 0.37 -7.36 -23.09
C PHE A 31 0.09 -7.12 -24.57
N ARG A 32 -1.07 -6.56 -24.86
CA ARG A 32 -1.48 -6.19 -26.23
C ARG A 32 -1.72 -4.69 -26.32
N ILE A 33 -1.23 -4.06 -27.39
CA ILE A 33 -1.55 -2.67 -27.78
C ILE A 33 -2.07 -2.69 -29.19
N LEU A 34 -3.25 -2.12 -29.40
CA LEU A 34 -3.94 -2.09 -30.70
C LEU A 34 -4.04 -3.48 -31.38
N GLY A 35 -4.25 -4.54 -30.59
CA GLY A 35 -4.35 -5.92 -31.05
C GLY A 35 -3.00 -6.64 -31.27
N HIS A 36 -1.88 -5.93 -31.26
CA HIS A 36 -0.54 -6.52 -31.41
C HIS A 36 0.01 -6.99 -30.08
N ARG A 37 0.55 -8.22 -30.04
CA ARG A 37 1.24 -8.77 -28.88
C ARG A 37 2.60 -8.10 -28.76
N ILE A 38 2.89 -7.55 -27.57
CA ILE A 38 4.19 -6.91 -27.28
C ILE A 38 5.08 -7.86 -26.48
N VAL A 39 4.58 -8.35 -25.37
CA VAL A 39 5.31 -9.21 -24.43
C VAL A 39 4.33 -10.07 -23.66
N THR A 40 4.78 -11.25 -23.25
CA THR A 40 3.99 -12.16 -22.38
C THR A 40 4.76 -12.37 -21.10
N PHE A 41 4.10 -12.13 -19.98
CA PHE A 41 4.63 -12.34 -18.63
C PHE A 41 4.08 -13.64 -18.04
N SER A 42 4.94 -14.37 -17.37
CA SER A 42 4.53 -15.44 -16.45
C SER A 42 4.02 -14.84 -15.13
N ALA A 43 3.31 -15.63 -14.32
CA ALA A 43 2.82 -15.20 -13.02
C ALA A 43 3.95 -14.67 -12.10
N ALA A 44 5.12 -15.31 -12.12
CA ALA A 44 6.28 -14.88 -11.35
C ALA A 44 6.86 -13.55 -11.87
N GLN A 45 6.80 -13.28 -13.17
CA GLN A 45 7.31 -12.04 -13.75
C GLN A 45 6.43 -10.83 -13.37
N PHE A 46 5.15 -11.01 -13.11
CA PHE A 46 4.31 -9.92 -12.60
C PHE A 46 4.81 -9.39 -11.24
N GLN A 47 5.36 -10.25 -10.37
CA GLN A 47 5.95 -9.81 -9.09
C GLN A 47 7.15 -8.87 -9.28
N ALA A 48 7.89 -9.01 -10.37
CA ALA A 48 9.01 -8.13 -10.68
C ALA A 48 8.59 -6.70 -11.07
N LEU A 49 7.30 -6.48 -11.38
CA LEU A 49 6.76 -5.14 -11.64
C LEU A 49 6.82 -4.23 -10.41
N ASP A 50 6.63 -4.78 -9.22
CA ASP A 50 6.64 -4.01 -7.98
C ASP A 50 8.00 -3.33 -7.73
N PRO A 51 9.13 -4.03 -7.59
CA PRO A 51 10.43 -3.39 -7.43
C PRO A 51 10.81 -2.50 -8.62
N LEU A 52 10.38 -2.85 -9.84
CA LEU A 52 10.58 -2.01 -11.01
C LEU A 52 9.87 -0.65 -10.85
N PHE A 53 8.59 -0.67 -10.46
CA PHE A 53 7.83 0.54 -10.23
C PHE A 53 8.37 1.34 -9.05
N ILE A 54 8.84 0.71 -7.96
CA ILE A 54 9.48 1.41 -6.84
C ILE A 54 10.70 2.19 -7.34
N ILE A 55 11.57 1.59 -8.15
CA ILE A 55 12.75 2.26 -8.71
C ILE A 55 12.31 3.44 -9.59
N LEU A 56 11.35 3.25 -10.46
CA LEU A 56 10.84 4.29 -11.36
C LEU A 56 10.16 5.44 -10.60
N LEU A 57 9.43 5.14 -9.53
CA LEU A 57 8.68 6.11 -8.74
C LEU A 57 9.53 6.85 -7.70
N SER A 58 10.64 6.26 -7.25
CA SER A 58 11.49 6.84 -6.20
C SER A 58 12.01 8.23 -6.55
N SER A 59 12.51 8.43 -7.77
CA SER A 59 13.03 9.72 -8.23
C SER A 59 11.96 10.81 -8.36
N PRO A 60 10.80 10.57 -9.02
CA PRO A 60 9.70 11.53 -9.05
C PRO A 60 9.18 11.87 -7.66
N MET A 61 9.01 10.88 -6.78
CA MET A 61 8.54 11.09 -5.42
C MET A 61 9.50 11.93 -4.58
N ALA A 62 10.81 11.68 -4.69
CA ALA A 62 11.82 12.50 -4.02
C ALA A 62 11.76 13.96 -4.49
N ARG A 63 11.56 14.21 -5.79
CA ARG A 63 11.39 15.56 -6.33
C ARG A 63 10.12 16.23 -5.79
N ILE A 64 8.99 15.53 -5.75
CA ILE A 64 7.73 16.04 -5.19
C ILE A 64 7.94 16.45 -3.73
N TYR A 65 8.54 15.58 -2.91
CA TYR A 65 8.83 15.90 -1.50
C TYR A 65 9.74 17.12 -1.34
N ASN A 66 10.80 17.23 -2.14
CA ASN A 66 11.69 18.37 -2.11
C ASN A 66 10.98 19.68 -2.48
N VAL A 67 10.10 19.67 -3.49
CA VAL A 67 9.31 20.85 -3.89
C VAL A 67 8.30 21.24 -2.80
N LEU A 68 7.61 20.25 -2.18
CA LEU A 68 6.68 20.51 -1.09
C LEU A 68 7.39 21.08 0.13
N SER A 69 8.54 20.52 0.49
CA SER A 69 9.37 21.00 1.62
C SER A 69 9.85 22.43 1.40
N ARG A 70 10.35 22.75 0.20
CA ARG A 70 10.78 24.13 -0.15
C ARG A 70 9.64 25.15 -0.09
N ARG A 71 8.39 24.71 -0.27
CA ARG A 71 7.20 25.57 -0.20
C ARG A 71 6.58 25.64 1.21
N ASN A 72 7.26 25.11 2.23
CA ASN A 72 6.72 24.94 3.60
C ASN A 72 5.34 24.23 3.64
N ARG A 73 5.09 23.34 2.68
CA ARG A 73 3.88 22.53 2.56
C ARG A 73 4.19 21.05 2.75
N ASP A 74 5.12 20.72 3.66
CA ASP A 74 5.41 19.31 3.93
C ASP A 74 4.17 18.61 4.47
N VAL A 75 3.88 17.47 3.86
CA VAL A 75 2.73 16.65 4.23
C VAL A 75 3.07 15.90 5.50
N SER A 76 2.24 16.05 6.53
CA SER A 76 2.44 15.35 7.79
C SER A 76 2.49 13.83 7.61
N LEU A 77 3.25 13.15 8.45
CA LEU A 77 3.38 11.68 8.41
C LEU A 77 2.03 10.95 8.41
N PRO A 78 1.06 11.29 9.29
CA PRO A 78 -0.25 10.65 9.27
C PRO A 78 -1.00 10.84 7.95
N THR A 79 -0.83 11.99 7.29
CA THR A 79 -1.46 12.26 5.99
C THR A 79 -0.82 11.42 4.88
N LYS A 80 0.51 11.22 4.90
CA LYS A 80 1.21 10.35 3.96
C LYS A 80 0.70 8.90 4.06
N PHE A 81 0.49 8.40 5.28
CA PHE A 81 -0.14 7.10 5.49
C PHE A 81 -1.55 7.01 4.92
N ALA A 82 -2.38 8.05 5.12
CA ALA A 82 -3.73 8.09 4.58
C ALA A 82 -3.74 8.06 3.04
N ILE A 83 -2.84 8.80 2.39
CA ILE A 83 -2.68 8.79 0.93
C ILE A 83 -2.20 7.40 0.47
N GLY A 84 -1.25 6.79 1.17
CA GLY A 84 -0.77 5.44 0.86
C GLY A 84 -1.89 4.40 0.92
N PHE A 85 -2.74 4.41 1.95
CA PHE A 85 -3.92 3.54 1.98
C PHE A 85 -4.91 3.85 0.85
N GLY A 86 -5.03 5.11 0.42
CA GLY A 86 -5.79 5.46 -0.78
C GLY A 86 -5.29 4.73 -2.03
N PHE A 87 -3.97 4.62 -2.21
CA PHE A 87 -3.38 3.84 -3.30
C PHE A 87 -3.59 2.33 -3.15
N VAL A 88 -3.64 1.78 -1.92
CA VAL A 88 -4.04 0.38 -1.70
C VAL A 88 -5.47 0.14 -2.18
N VAL A 89 -6.39 1.06 -1.88
CA VAL A 89 -7.79 1.00 -2.39
C VAL A 89 -7.79 0.98 -3.92
N VAL A 90 -7.04 1.88 -4.56
CA VAL A 90 -6.95 1.95 -6.03
C VAL A 90 -6.40 0.65 -6.61
N ALA A 91 -5.39 0.04 -5.99
CA ALA A 91 -4.81 -1.23 -6.45
C ALA A 91 -5.85 -2.36 -6.46
N PHE A 92 -6.53 -2.58 -5.32
CA PHE A 92 -7.55 -3.62 -5.21
C PHE A 92 -8.79 -3.33 -6.06
N PHE A 93 -9.15 -2.05 -6.24
CA PHE A 93 -10.22 -1.65 -7.16
C PHE A 93 -9.90 -1.98 -8.62
N ILE A 94 -8.65 -1.77 -9.05
CA ILE A 94 -8.18 -2.13 -10.41
C ILE A 94 -8.27 -3.65 -10.61
N TRP A 95 -7.79 -4.46 -9.65
CA TRP A 95 -7.84 -5.91 -9.74
C TRP A 95 -9.27 -6.45 -9.70
N TRP A 96 -10.11 -5.94 -8.79
CA TRP A 96 -11.53 -6.25 -8.75
C TRP A 96 -12.24 -5.89 -10.06
N GLY A 97 -12.03 -4.67 -10.55
CA GLY A 97 -12.64 -4.20 -11.79
C GLY A 97 -12.19 -5.00 -13.01
N GLY A 98 -10.90 -5.36 -13.09
CA GLY A 98 -10.36 -6.21 -14.14
C GLY A 98 -10.98 -7.60 -14.16
N THR A 99 -11.16 -8.21 -12.99
CA THR A 99 -11.78 -9.53 -12.84
C THR A 99 -13.28 -9.47 -13.18
N HIS A 100 -13.96 -8.43 -12.70
CA HIS A 100 -15.39 -8.20 -13.00
C HIS A 100 -15.64 -8.04 -14.51
N LEU A 101 -14.83 -7.21 -15.18
CA LEU A 101 -14.94 -6.98 -16.64
C LEU A 101 -14.58 -8.23 -17.45
N ALA A 102 -13.75 -9.11 -16.93
CA ALA A 102 -13.42 -10.37 -17.60
C ALA A 102 -14.60 -11.36 -17.64
N GLY A 103 -15.57 -11.25 -16.71
CA GLY A 103 -16.81 -12.03 -16.71
C GLY A 103 -16.58 -13.55 -16.73
N GLY A 104 -15.60 -14.06 -15.98
CA GLY A 104 -15.22 -15.48 -15.95
C GLY A 104 -14.18 -15.87 -17.00
N ASN A 105 -13.78 -14.98 -17.91
CA ASN A 105 -12.68 -15.17 -18.85
C ASN A 105 -11.34 -14.76 -18.21
N LEU A 106 -10.24 -14.85 -18.97
CA LEU A 106 -8.93 -14.39 -18.51
C LEU A 106 -8.89 -12.86 -18.40
N THR A 107 -8.43 -12.39 -17.25
CA THR A 107 -8.21 -10.95 -17.00
C THR A 107 -6.99 -10.47 -17.80
N SER A 108 -7.05 -9.28 -18.35
CA SER A 108 -5.93 -8.70 -19.12
C SER A 108 -4.74 -8.35 -18.21
N ALA A 109 -3.51 -8.59 -18.70
CA ALA A 109 -2.24 -8.22 -18.04
C ALA A 109 -2.17 -6.75 -17.63
N TRP A 110 -2.86 -5.84 -18.32
CA TRP A 110 -2.86 -4.40 -17.99
C TRP A 110 -3.49 -4.10 -16.63
N PHE A 111 -4.52 -4.85 -16.21
CA PHE A 111 -5.10 -4.71 -14.87
C PHE A 111 -4.11 -5.17 -13.79
N MET A 112 -3.35 -6.24 -14.07
CA MET A 112 -2.26 -6.65 -13.16
C MET A 112 -1.23 -5.54 -13.01
N ALA A 113 -0.68 -5.03 -14.11
CA ALA A 113 0.33 -3.98 -14.09
C ALA A 113 -0.17 -2.69 -13.42
N GLY A 114 -1.42 -2.27 -13.70
CA GLY A 114 -2.03 -1.09 -13.10
C GLY A 114 -2.17 -1.21 -11.58
N GLY A 115 -2.61 -2.36 -11.09
CA GLY A 115 -2.72 -2.62 -9.66
C GLY A 115 -1.36 -2.66 -8.97
N TYR A 116 -0.34 -3.30 -9.58
CA TYR A 116 1.04 -3.28 -9.07
C TYR A 116 1.61 -1.86 -9.01
N LEU A 117 1.36 -1.02 -10.04
CA LEU A 117 1.78 0.38 -10.02
C LEU A 117 1.16 1.14 -8.84
N ALA A 118 -0.14 0.97 -8.61
CA ALA A 118 -0.82 1.61 -7.48
C ALA A 118 -0.29 1.09 -6.12
N LEU A 119 -0.03 -0.22 -6.01
CA LEU A 119 0.52 -0.79 -4.78
C LEU A 119 1.96 -0.32 -4.51
N ALA A 120 2.80 -0.22 -5.53
CA ALA A 120 4.16 0.34 -5.41
C ALA A 120 4.12 1.82 -4.96
N MET A 121 3.14 2.61 -5.43
CA MET A 121 2.92 3.98 -4.90
C MET A 121 2.58 3.96 -3.40
N ALA A 122 1.73 3.03 -2.96
CA ALA A 122 1.41 2.86 -1.54
C ALA A 122 2.65 2.47 -0.73
N GLU A 123 3.47 1.56 -1.25
CA GLU A 123 4.69 1.10 -0.58
C GLU A 123 5.72 2.21 -0.42
N VAL A 124 5.99 2.99 -1.46
CA VAL A 124 6.89 4.16 -1.35
C VAL A 124 6.42 5.14 -0.29
N LEU A 125 5.08 5.29 -0.13
CA LEU A 125 4.50 6.21 0.85
C LEU A 125 4.46 5.64 2.28
N ILE A 126 4.23 4.34 2.46
CA ILE A 126 4.04 3.71 3.78
C ILE A 126 5.31 2.98 4.24
N GLY A 127 5.88 2.13 3.39
CA GLY A 127 7.00 1.26 3.74
C GLY A 127 8.24 2.03 4.15
N GLY A 128 8.68 2.98 3.32
CA GLY A 128 9.83 3.84 3.61
C GLY A 128 9.62 4.75 4.82
N LEU A 129 8.39 5.21 5.04
CA LEU A 129 8.06 6.09 6.17
C LEU A 129 8.00 5.35 7.51
N GLY A 130 7.57 4.09 7.54
CA GLY A 130 7.50 3.31 8.77
C GLY A 130 8.84 3.23 9.48
N LEU A 131 9.88 2.88 8.75
CA LEU A 131 11.26 2.82 9.28
C LEU A 131 11.81 4.21 9.63
N ALA A 132 11.53 5.23 8.80
CA ALA A 132 11.94 6.61 9.06
C ALA A 132 11.32 7.19 10.33
N VAL A 133 10.07 6.82 10.65
CA VAL A 133 9.40 7.21 11.90
C VAL A 133 10.12 6.60 13.10
N VAL A 134 10.45 5.31 13.04
CA VAL A 134 11.21 4.64 14.10
C VAL A 134 12.56 5.34 14.31
N ALA A 135 13.31 5.58 13.24
CA ALA A 135 14.62 6.23 13.31
C ALA A 135 14.54 7.67 13.87
N LYS A 136 13.44 8.40 13.60
CA LYS A 136 13.26 9.80 14.05
C LYS A 136 12.84 9.92 15.51
N TYR A 137 12.01 9.01 16.00
CA TYR A 137 11.37 9.13 17.31
C TYR A 137 11.93 8.16 18.36
N ALA A 138 12.73 7.15 17.98
CA ALA A 138 13.37 6.26 18.91
C ALA A 138 14.61 6.92 19.56
N PRO A 139 14.78 6.82 20.89
CA PRO A 139 16.04 7.19 21.53
C PRO A 139 17.21 6.39 20.94
N ALA A 140 18.38 7.01 20.77
CA ALA A 140 19.56 6.37 20.16
C ALA A 140 19.90 5.01 20.82
N SER A 141 19.75 4.92 22.14
CA SER A 141 19.98 3.69 22.91
C SER A 141 19.00 2.55 22.63
N LEU A 142 17.79 2.86 22.13
CA LEU A 142 16.72 1.89 21.88
C LEU A 142 16.43 1.70 20.37
N ASN A 143 17.16 2.39 19.50
CA ASN A 143 16.87 2.40 18.06
C ASN A 143 16.88 0.98 17.47
N GLY A 144 17.85 0.14 17.81
CA GLY A 144 17.90 -1.25 17.34
C GLY A 144 16.69 -2.08 17.75
N ILE A 145 16.25 -1.95 19.02
CA ILE A 145 15.07 -2.66 19.54
C ILE A 145 13.80 -2.19 18.81
N MET A 146 13.67 -0.88 18.59
CA MET A 146 12.51 -0.30 17.91
C MET A 146 12.45 -0.69 16.43
N VAL A 147 13.60 -0.76 15.75
CA VAL A 147 13.68 -1.29 14.37
C VAL A 147 13.29 -2.77 14.35
N GLY A 148 13.79 -3.58 15.29
CA GLY A 148 13.39 -4.98 15.44
C GLY A 148 11.88 -5.13 15.67
N ALA A 149 11.30 -4.33 16.58
CA ALA A 149 9.86 -4.31 16.83
C ALA A 149 9.06 -3.92 15.59
N TYR A 150 9.55 -2.97 14.78
CA TYR A 150 8.93 -2.63 13.49
C TYR A 150 8.90 -3.83 12.55
N TYR A 151 10.03 -4.55 12.38
CA TYR A 151 10.06 -5.73 11.52
C TYR A 151 9.19 -6.89 12.04
N LEU A 152 9.00 -7.01 13.36
CA LEU A 152 8.00 -7.94 13.91
C LEU A 152 6.58 -7.58 13.47
N THR A 153 6.24 -6.28 13.41
CA THR A 153 4.91 -5.86 12.88
C THR A 153 4.77 -6.15 11.39
N VAL A 154 5.84 -6.01 10.60
CA VAL A 154 5.87 -6.40 9.19
C VAL A 154 5.60 -7.89 9.04
N GLY A 155 6.33 -8.75 9.77
CA GLY A 155 6.14 -10.20 9.76
C GLY A 155 4.74 -10.61 10.21
N ALA A 156 4.19 -10.00 11.25
CA ALA A 156 2.82 -10.25 11.69
C ALA A 156 1.78 -9.89 10.61
N GLY A 157 1.97 -8.76 9.93
CA GLY A 157 1.11 -8.36 8.82
C GLY A 157 1.16 -9.34 7.65
N MET A 158 2.36 -9.76 7.26
CA MET A 158 2.55 -10.76 6.20
C MET A 158 1.95 -12.12 6.57
N TYR A 159 2.10 -12.56 7.81
CA TYR A 159 1.48 -13.80 8.30
C TYR A 159 -0.05 -13.75 8.17
N LEU A 160 -0.69 -12.68 8.68
CA LEU A 160 -2.14 -12.49 8.55
C LEU A 160 -2.59 -12.44 7.10
N GLY A 161 -1.81 -11.78 6.22
CA GLY A 161 -2.07 -11.75 4.79
C GLY A 161 -2.02 -13.14 4.15
N SER A 162 -1.08 -13.97 4.54
CA SER A 162 -0.96 -15.36 4.06
C SER A 162 -2.13 -16.24 4.52
N GLU A 163 -2.64 -16.05 5.74
CA GLU A 163 -3.83 -16.73 6.25
C GLU A 163 -5.08 -16.40 5.43
N ILE A 164 -5.24 -15.12 5.03
CA ILE A 164 -6.33 -14.71 4.13
C ILE A 164 -6.21 -15.42 2.77
N ALA A 165 -5.00 -15.44 2.21
CA ALA A 165 -4.73 -16.07 0.92
C ALA A 165 -4.94 -17.59 0.94
N SER A 166 -4.60 -18.26 2.03
CA SER A 166 -4.78 -19.71 2.17
C SER A 166 -6.26 -20.11 2.07
N LYS A 167 -7.15 -19.28 2.61
CA LYS A 167 -8.61 -19.49 2.51
C LYS A 167 -9.17 -19.14 1.13
N ALA A 168 -8.42 -18.36 0.35
CA ALA A 168 -8.79 -17.97 -1.00
C ALA A 168 -8.34 -18.98 -2.06
N SER A 169 -7.38 -19.85 -1.77
CA SER A 169 -6.86 -20.83 -2.71
C SER A 169 -7.72 -22.10 -2.68
N SER A 170 -8.45 -22.36 -3.76
CA SER A 170 -9.17 -23.61 -3.99
C SER A 170 -8.79 -24.15 -5.37
N THR A 171 -7.99 -25.22 -5.37
CA THR A 171 -7.43 -25.86 -6.59
C THR A 171 -8.44 -26.75 -7.34
N ALA A 172 -9.62 -27.00 -6.77
CA ALA A 172 -10.62 -27.91 -7.32
C ALA A 172 -11.76 -27.24 -8.11
N MET A 173 -11.69 -25.90 -8.33
CA MET A 173 -12.76 -25.14 -9.00
C MET A 173 -12.53 -25.01 -10.50
N SER A 174 -13.61 -24.89 -11.29
CA SER A 174 -13.53 -24.46 -12.68
C SER A 174 -12.97 -23.04 -12.78
N GLN A 175 -12.38 -22.68 -13.92
CA GLN A 175 -11.80 -21.33 -14.15
C GLN A 175 -12.80 -20.19 -13.86
N ALA A 176 -14.05 -20.33 -14.28
CA ALA A 176 -15.10 -19.35 -14.02
C ALA A 176 -15.42 -19.21 -12.53
N ALA A 177 -15.47 -20.32 -11.79
CA ALA A 177 -15.69 -20.32 -10.35
C ALA A 177 -14.51 -19.72 -9.59
N GLN A 178 -13.27 -19.97 -10.04
CA GLN A 178 -12.08 -19.30 -9.49
C GLN A 178 -12.09 -17.79 -9.75
N SER A 179 -12.46 -17.35 -10.96
CA SER A 179 -12.57 -15.94 -11.29
C SER A 179 -13.56 -15.23 -10.37
N GLN A 180 -14.76 -15.80 -10.18
CA GLN A 180 -15.77 -15.27 -9.26
C GLN A 180 -15.26 -15.21 -7.80
N HIS A 181 -14.49 -16.21 -7.38
CA HIS A 181 -13.92 -16.26 -6.05
C HIS A 181 -12.89 -15.14 -5.83
N TYR A 182 -11.98 -14.93 -6.81
CA TYR A 182 -11.01 -13.81 -6.75
C TYR A 182 -11.67 -12.44 -6.88
N GLU A 183 -12.73 -12.31 -7.68
CA GLU A 183 -13.53 -11.08 -7.74
C GLU A 183 -14.08 -10.71 -6.35
N ASN A 184 -14.72 -11.66 -5.67
CA ASN A 184 -15.22 -11.46 -4.31
C ASN A 184 -14.10 -11.13 -3.32
N LEU A 185 -12.97 -11.84 -3.38
CA LEU A 185 -11.81 -11.58 -2.53
C LEU A 185 -11.28 -10.15 -2.73
N PHE A 186 -11.01 -9.74 -3.97
CA PHE A 186 -10.50 -8.40 -4.26
C PHE A 186 -11.51 -7.31 -3.91
N GLY A 187 -12.80 -7.56 -4.08
CA GLY A 187 -13.87 -6.67 -3.64
C GLY A 187 -13.88 -6.49 -2.12
N ILE A 188 -13.79 -7.57 -1.35
CA ILE A 188 -13.71 -7.51 0.12
C ILE A 188 -12.44 -6.77 0.55
N LEU A 189 -11.29 -7.10 -0.03
CA LEU A 189 -10.03 -6.43 0.29
C LEU A 189 -10.07 -4.93 -0.06
N CYS A 190 -10.71 -4.55 -1.17
CA CYS A 190 -10.93 -3.16 -1.54
C CYS A 190 -11.79 -2.43 -0.50
N LEU A 191 -12.89 -3.03 -0.04
CA LEU A 191 -13.74 -2.45 1.01
C LEU A 191 -13.00 -2.34 2.36
N CYS A 192 -12.24 -3.35 2.75
CA CYS A 192 -11.41 -3.30 3.95
C CYS A 192 -10.33 -2.21 3.85
N ALA A 193 -9.67 -2.08 2.71
CA ALA A 193 -8.69 -1.03 2.44
C ALA A 193 -9.35 0.36 2.49
N LEU A 194 -10.56 0.52 1.94
CA LEU A 194 -11.32 1.77 1.99
C LEU A 194 -11.68 2.16 3.43
N ALA A 195 -12.17 1.21 4.22
CA ALA A 195 -12.48 1.45 5.64
C ALA A 195 -11.23 1.90 6.41
N LEU A 196 -10.08 1.27 6.17
CA LEU A 196 -8.81 1.65 6.78
C LEU A 196 -8.28 2.99 6.27
N ALA A 197 -8.44 3.30 4.98
CA ALA A 197 -8.08 4.61 4.42
C ALA A 197 -8.88 5.74 5.07
N LEU A 198 -10.21 5.56 5.23
CA LEU A 198 -11.08 6.52 5.90
C LEU A 198 -10.73 6.68 7.38
N LEU A 199 -10.51 5.58 8.09
CA LEU A 199 -10.08 5.60 9.49
C LEU A 199 -8.73 6.34 9.65
N THR A 200 -7.76 6.01 8.78
CA THR A 200 -6.44 6.65 8.79
C THR A 200 -6.55 8.15 8.49
N LEU A 201 -7.39 8.54 7.54
CA LEU A 201 -7.64 9.95 7.22
C LEU A 201 -8.27 10.70 8.40
N PHE A 202 -9.24 10.08 9.07
CA PHE A 202 -9.86 10.64 10.28
C PHE A 202 -8.83 10.84 11.40
N LEU A 203 -8.03 9.81 11.67
CA LEU A 203 -6.96 9.87 12.67
C LEU A 203 -5.90 10.92 12.30
N ALA A 204 -5.50 11.01 11.03
CA ALA A 204 -4.55 12.00 10.53
C ALA A 204 -5.06 13.44 10.78
N ARG A 205 -6.33 13.71 10.49
CA ARG A 205 -6.96 15.02 10.75
C ARG A 205 -6.95 15.37 12.25
N LYS A 206 -7.26 14.39 13.11
CA LYS A 206 -7.25 14.58 14.57
C LYS A 206 -5.85 14.84 15.10
N LEU A 207 -4.86 14.06 14.69
CA LEU A 207 -3.46 14.21 15.09
C LEU A 207 -2.88 15.55 14.63
N ASN A 208 -3.11 15.93 13.38
CA ASN A 208 -2.65 17.21 12.85
C ASN A 208 -3.25 18.43 13.59
N ARG A 209 -4.51 18.32 14.05
CA ARG A 209 -5.13 19.36 14.89
C ARG A 209 -4.50 19.44 16.27
N MET A 210 -4.15 18.29 16.86
CA MET A 210 -3.47 18.23 18.17
C MET A 210 -2.07 18.83 18.09
N GLU A 211 -1.29 18.47 17.06
CA GLU A 211 0.06 18.99 16.82
C GLU A 211 0.07 20.51 16.70
N LYS A 212 -0.85 21.08 15.92
CA LYS A 212 -1.01 22.55 15.81
C LYS A 212 -1.37 23.22 17.13
N ARG A 213 -2.19 22.58 17.99
CA ARG A 213 -2.54 23.11 19.31
C ARG A 213 -1.36 23.10 20.28
N ILE A 214 -0.52 22.09 20.23
CA ILE A 214 0.67 21.97 21.10
C ILE A 214 1.73 22.98 20.65
N SER A 215 1.98 23.11 19.35
CA SER A 215 2.93 24.07 18.78
C SER A 215 2.52 25.50 19.09
N GLY A 216 1.24 25.84 18.96
CA GLY A 216 0.73 27.18 19.30
C GLY A 216 0.87 27.53 20.79
N LYS A 217 0.71 26.55 21.70
CA LYS A 217 0.93 26.77 23.13
C LYS A 217 2.40 27.01 23.49
N ASN A 218 3.33 26.33 22.83
CA ASN A 218 4.77 26.50 23.08
C ASN A 218 5.25 27.88 22.65
N VAL A 219 4.77 28.41 21.51
CA VAL A 219 5.12 29.78 21.06
C VAL A 219 4.60 30.81 22.07
N SER A 220 3.36 30.70 22.53
CA SER A 220 2.77 31.60 23.53
C SER A 220 3.54 31.58 24.86
N ASN A 221 3.99 30.41 25.32
CA ASN A 221 4.78 30.30 26.56
C ASN A 221 6.20 30.88 26.43
N THR A 222 6.80 30.79 25.25
CA THR A 222 8.14 31.37 24.98
C THR A 222 8.07 32.89 24.91
N GLU A 223 7.03 33.47 24.33
CA GLU A 223 6.80 34.90 24.32
C GLU A 223 6.56 35.48 25.73
N ILE A 224 5.82 34.78 26.59
CA ILE A 224 5.58 35.23 27.98
C ILE A 224 6.86 35.16 28.80
N LEU A 225 7.77 34.21 28.55
CA LEU A 225 9.07 34.13 29.24
C LEU A 225 10.10 35.12 28.76
N SER A 226 9.96 35.65 27.54
CA SER A 226 10.85 36.69 26.98
C SER A 226 10.51 38.12 27.44
N ILE A 227 9.36 38.34 28.06
CA ILE A 227 8.87 39.64 28.57
C ILE A 227 9.13 39.79 30.09
N ARG A 228 9.65 38.77 30.73
CA ARG A 228 10.12 38.82 32.14
C ARG A 228 11.63 38.86 32.21
#